data_1577b4020ccecfbbcdfe41368ad12ee6
#
_entry.id   1577b4020ccecfbbcdfe41368ad12ee6
#
_cell.length_a   1.000
_cell.length_b   1.000
_cell.length_c   1.000
_cell.angle_alpha   90.00
_cell.angle_beta   90.00
_cell.angle_gamma   90.00
#
_symmetry.space_group_name_H-M   'P 1'
#
loop_
_entity.id
_entity.type
_entity.pdbx_description
1 polymer ?
#
loop_
_entity_poly.entity_id
_entity_poly.type
_entity_poly.pdbx_seq_one_letter_code
_entity_poly.pdbx_strand_id
1 'polypeptide(L)'
;RRVLFRSRMGATTPVVTQMRVVPVAGYDSMLMTLSGAHAPYFIRNLVILTDSSGNQGVGEIHGGEHTRTELERYIPLVVGQPIGNYRAVVQSLSAFRRGRREAGDNGEGIQSLDISNLKYVVQAEGAVEMAMLDLLGKFMGLPMCALLANGQQRDRVRFLGYLFYVSDCARARPDLPYRDEGDSDDPWFRLRNTEMLTPEAIVEQAETLQAKYGFRDFKLKGGVLPCGEEMEA
;
A
#
# COMPACT_ATOMS: atom_id res chain seq x y z
N ARG A 1 -23.51 35.06 -24.04
CA ARG A 1 -24.15 33.81 -23.53
C ARG A 1 -23.05 32.78 -23.37
N ARG A 2 -22.56 32.55 -22.14
CA ARG A 2 -21.75 31.38 -21.82
C ARG A 2 -22.68 30.17 -21.80
N VAL A 3 -22.57 29.33 -22.81
CA VAL A 3 -23.18 27.97 -22.75
C VAL A 3 -22.34 27.17 -21.76
N LEU A 4 -22.82 27.07 -20.53
CA LEU A 4 -22.28 26.13 -19.56
C LEU A 4 -22.74 24.73 -19.97
N PHE A 5 -21.89 24.00 -20.68
CA PHE A 5 -22.01 22.56 -20.79
C PHE A 5 -21.80 21.98 -19.38
N ARG A 6 -22.87 21.92 -18.58
CA ARG A 6 -22.93 20.98 -17.45
C ARG A 6 -23.12 19.60 -18.06
N SER A 7 -22.05 18.94 -18.43
CA SER A 7 -22.13 17.53 -18.74
C SER A 7 -22.56 16.80 -17.46
N ARG A 8 -23.73 16.19 -17.49
CA ARG A 8 -24.21 15.27 -16.45
C ARG A 8 -23.47 13.92 -16.58
N MET A 9 -22.15 13.93 -16.79
CA MET A 9 -21.37 12.70 -17.00
C MET A 9 -21.50 11.72 -15.84
N GLY A 10 -21.77 12.19 -14.63
CA GLY A 10 -22.00 11.31 -13.48
C GLY A 10 -23.30 10.50 -13.54
N ALA A 11 -24.31 10.94 -14.31
CA ALA A 11 -25.61 10.26 -14.33
C ALA A 11 -25.67 9.04 -15.28
N THR A 12 -24.62 8.81 -16.09
CA THR A 12 -24.59 7.75 -17.10
C THR A 12 -23.67 6.58 -16.72
N THR A 13 -22.94 6.69 -15.63
CA THR A 13 -22.04 5.63 -15.15
C THR A 13 -22.71 4.83 -14.03
N PRO A 14 -22.36 3.55 -13.86
CA PRO A 14 -22.81 2.75 -12.73
C PRO A 14 -22.58 3.45 -11.38
N VAL A 15 -23.39 3.11 -10.40
CA VAL A 15 -23.36 3.67 -9.04
C VAL A 15 -22.74 2.64 -8.10
N VAL A 16 -21.90 3.06 -7.17
CA VAL A 16 -21.36 2.18 -6.13
C VAL A 16 -22.52 1.74 -5.22
N THR A 17 -22.77 0.44 -5.17
CA THR A 17 -23.84 -0.16 -4.35
C THR A 17 -23.32 -0.71 -3.04
N GLN A 18 -22.05 -1.07 -2.97
CA GLN A 18 -21.42 -1.63 -1.77
C GLN A 18 -19.94 -1.21 -1.68
N MET A 19 -19.51 -0.96 -0.45
CA MET A 19 -18.08 -0.84 -0.09
C MET A 19 -17.80 -1.80 1.06
N ARG A 20 -16.77 -2.61 0.92
CA ARG A 20 -16.25 -3.48 1.97
C ARG A 20 -14.81 -3.15 2.26
N VAL A 21 -14.43 -3.19 3.52
CA VAL A 21 -13.04 -3.11 3.98
C VAL A 21 -12.67 -4.47 4.52
N VAL A 22 -11.69 -5.11 3.90
CA VAL A 22 -11.30 -6.49 4.21
C VAL A 22 -9.85 -6.49 4.68
N PRO A 23 -9.60 -6.70 5.98
CA PRO A 23 -8.23 -6.90 6.46
C PRO A 23 -7.71 -8.25 5.98
N VAL A 24 -6.49 -8.25 5.49
CA VAL A 24 -5.77 -9.45 5.07
C VAL A 24 -4.37 -9.46 5.65
N ALA A 25 -3.82 -10.66 5.86
CA ALA A 25 -2.45 -10.85 6.31
C ALA A 25 -1.69 -11.68 5.27
N GLY A 26 -0.55 -11.14 4.81
CA GLY A 26 0.43 -11.87 4.03
C GLY A 26 1.53 -12.40 4.94
N TYR A 27 1.95 -13.65 4.74
CA TYR A 27 3.06 -14.23 5.45
C TYR A 27 4.39 -13.79 4.81
N ASP A 28 5.32 -13.33 5.64
CA ASP A 28 6.70 -13.05 5.28
C ASP A 28 7.62 -13.61 6.36
N SER A 29 8.43 -14.62 6.02
CA SER A 29 9.33 -15.26 6.97
C SER A 29 10.57 -14.43 7.27
N MET A 30 10.84 -13.36 6.51
CA MET A 30 12.03 -12.55 6.68
C MET A 30 11.90 -11.65 7.91
N LEU A 31 12.86 -11.76 8.81
CA LEU A 31 12.98 -10.89 9.97
C LEU A 31 13.86 -9.69 9.64
N MET A 32 13.28 -8.49 9.63
CA MET A 32 14.01 -7.26 9.40
C MET A 32 14.40 -6.60 10.73
N THR A 33 15.60 -6.04 10.78
CA THR A 33 16.14 -5.44 12.02
C THR A 33 15.85 -3.95 12.15
N LEU A 34 15.43 -3.28 11.09
CA LEU A 34 15.27 -1.82 11.04
C LEU A 34 14.37 -1.24 12.16
N SER A 35 13.36 -1.95 12.57
CA SER A 35 12.42 -1.51 13.63
C SER A 35 12.32 -2.55 14.74
N GLY A 36 13.36 -3.34 14.93
CA GLY A 36 13.32 -4.54 15.74
C GLY A 36 12.70 -5.73 14.98
N ALA A 37 12.33 -6.76 15.72
CA ALA A 37 11.72 -7.95 15.15
C ALA A 37 10.41 -7.61 14.43
N HIS A 38 10.30 -7.97 13.17
CA HIS A 38 9.02 -7.98 12.47
C HIS A 38 8.23 -9.22 12.87
N ALA A 39 6.91 -9.06 13.02
CA ALA A 39 6.04 -10.22 13.01
C ALA A 39 6.11 -10.89 11.61
N PRO A 40 5.95 -12.24 11.54
CA PRO A 40 6.03 -12.97 10.26
C PRO A 40 4.87 -12.66 9.31
N TYR A 41 4.01 -11.74 9.68
CA TYR A 41 2.89 -11.31 8.86
C TYR A 41 2.96 -9.81 8.62
N PHE A 42 2.72 -9.41 7.37
CA PHE A 42 2.38 -8.03 7.04
C PHE A 42 0.90 -7.93 6.73
N ILE A 43 0.28 -6.89 7.24
CA ILE A 43 -1.16 -6.69 7.15
C ILE A 43 -1.51 -5.61 6.13
N ARG A 44 -2.62 -5.82 5.41
CA ARG A 44 -3.20 -4.90 4.44
C ARG A 44 -4.70 -4.74 4.70
N ASN A 45 -5.25 -3.61 4.30
CA ASN A 45 -6.69 -3.41 4.19
C ASN A 45 -7.03 -3.29 2.71
N LEU A 46 -7.88 -4.17 2.22
CA LEU A 46 -8.44 -4.10 0.87
C LEU A 46 -9.75 -3.33 0.90
N VAL A 47 -9.91 -2.41 -0.03
CA VAL A 47 -11.19 -1.75 -0.31
C VAL A 47 -11.79 -2.43 -1.53
N ILE A 48 -12.96 -3.02 -1.37
CA ILE A 48 -13.70 -3.67 -2.45
C ILE A 48 -15.00 -2.90 -2.66
N LEU A 49 -15.12 -2.25 -3.81
CA LEU A 49 -16.33 -1.59 -4.24
C LEU A 49 -17.09 -2.48 -5.22
N THR A 50 -18.41 -2.55 -5.07
CA THR A 50 -19.30 -3.18 -6.06
C THR A 50 -20.19 -2.11 -6.65
N ASP A 51 -20.34 -2.09 -7.98
CA ASP A 51 -21.21 -1.15 -8.66
C ASP A 51 -22.58 -1.75 -9.01
N SER A 52 -23.50 -0.93 -9.52
CA SER A 52 -24.86 -1.35 -9.93
C SER A 52 -24.91 -2.28 -11.14
N SER A 53 -23.77 -2.48 -11.83
CA SER A 53 -23.63 -3.46 -12.91
C SER A 53 -23.06 -4.80 -12.40
N GLY A 54 -22.74 -4.91 -11.10
CA GLY A 54 -22.15 -6.10 -10.49
C GLY A 54 -20.64 -6.21 -10.64
N ASN A 55 -19.96 -5.22 -11.23
CA ASN A 55 -18.51 -5.18 -11.29
C ASN A 55 -17.92 -4.86 -9.93
N GLN A 56 -16.72 -5.38 -9.69
CA GLN A 56 -15.95 -5.06 -8.48
C GLN A 56 -14.67 -4.31 -8.84
N GLY A 57 -14.37 -3.26 -8.06
CA GLY A 57 -13.11 -2.52 -8.08
C GLY A 57 -12.37 -2.71 -6.77
N VAL A 58 -11.04 -2.79 -6.85
CA VAL A 58 -10.19 -3.08 -5.71
C VAL A 58 -9.14 -1.99 -5.51
N GLY A 59 -9.00 -1.56 -4.26
CA GLY A 59 -7.90 -0.73 -3.79
C GLY A 59 -7.24 -1.37 -2.57
N GLU A 60 -6.00 -1.02 -2.31
CA GLU A 60 -5.20 -1.59 -1.23
C GLU A 60 -4.45 -0.50 -0.47
N ILE A 61 -4.30 -0.71 0.85
CA ILE A 61 -3.54 0.16 1.74
C ILE A 61 -2.94 -0.64 2.90
N HIS A 62 -1.99 -0.04 3.61
CA HIS A 62 -1.47 -0.57 4.86
C HIS A 62 -2.59 -1.04 5.79
N GLY A 63 -2.35 -2.19 6.43
CA GLY A 63 -3.24 -2.73 7.44
C GLY A 63 -3.22 -1.94 8.75
N GLY A 64 -3.94 -2.45 9.71
CA GLY A 64 -4.12 -1.90 11.04
C GLY A 64 -5.53 -1.38 11.26
N GLU A 65 -5.93 -1.44 12.53
CA GLU A 65 -7.29 -1.12 12.98
C GLU A 65 -7.65 0.35 12.74
N HIS A 66 -6.69 1.24 12.96
CA HIS A 66 -6.89 2.68 12.73
C HIS A 66 -7.26 2.98 11.27
N THR A 67 -6.48 2.42 10.32
CA THR A 67 -6.74 2.57 8.89
C THR A 67 -8.06 1.93 8.48
N ARG A 68 -8.37 0.74 9.02
CA ARG A 68 -9.64 0.05 8.79
C ARG A 68 -10.82 0.89 9.22
N THR A 69 -10.78 1.40 10.45
CA THR A 69 -11.84 2.26 11.00
C THR A 69 -12.04 3.53 10.18
N GLU A 70 -10.97 4.15 9.69
CA GLU A 70 -11.08 5.34 8.85
C GLU A 70 -11.73 5.01 7.49
N LEU A 71 -11.34 3.90 6.86
CA LEU A 71 -11.97 3.44 5.63
C LEU A 71 -13.47 3.13 5.81
N GLU A 72 -13.85 2.52 6.93
CA GLU A 72 -15.27 2.22 7.24
C GLU A 72 -16.10 3.49 7.39
N ARG A 73 -15.51 4.57 7.92
CA ARG A 73 -16.17 5.89 7.99
C ARG A 73 -16.44 6.51 6.62
N TYR A 74 -15.71 6.08 5.58
CA TYR A 74 -15.92 6.57 4.22
C TYR A 74 -17.08 5.88 3.50
N ILE A 75 -17.59 4.74 4.01
CA ILE A 75 -18.68 3.99 3.38
C ILE A 75 -19.87 4.86 3.01
N PRO A 76 -20.46 5.68 3.93
CA PRO A 76 -21.62 6.50 3.60
C PRO A 76 -21.33 7.64 2.61
N LEU A 77 -20.07 7.98 2.37
CA LEU A 77 -19.67 9.00 1.41
C LEU A 77 -19.43 8.42 0.01
N VAL A 78 -19.19 7.11 -0.08
CA VAL A 78 -18.82 6.39 -1.30
C VAL A 78 -20.02 5.65 -1.89
N VAL A 79 -20.78 4.96 -1.05
CA VAL A 79 -21.98 4.23 -1.50
C VAL A 79 -23.03 5.23 -1.98
N GLY A 80 -23.66 4.92 -3.12
CA GLY A 80 -24.59 5.82 -3.81
C GLY A 80 -23.93 6.78 -4.80
N GLN A 81 -22.61 6.82 -4.89
CA GLN A 81 -21.91 7.72 -5.82
C GLN A 81 -21.70 7.07 -7.19
N PRO A 82 -21.94 7.80 -8.29
CA PRO A 82 -21.56 7.36 -9.62
C PRO A 82 -20.04 7.19 -9.74
N ILE A 83 -19.58 6.09 -10.35
CA ILE A 83 -18.13 5.82 -10.49
C ILE A 83 -17.41 6.89 -11.33
N GLY A 84 -18.11 7.53 -12.28
CA GLY A 84 -17.58 8.64 -13.08
C GLY A 84 -17.27 9.90 -12.26
N ASN A 85 -17.78 10.01 -11.05
CA ASN A 85 -17.56 11.15 -10.15
C ASN A 85 -16.39 10.91 -9.17
N TYR A 86 -15.49 9.97 -9.43
CA TYR A 86 -14.44 9.56 -8.49
C TYR A 86 -13.66 10.73 -7.88
N ARG A 87 -13.33 11.76 -8.68
CA ARG A 87 -12.62 12.95 -8.15
C ARG A 87 -13.43 13.73 -7.13
N ALA A 88 -14.74 13.89 -7.35
CA ALA A 88 -15.61 14.56 -6.40
C ALA A 88 -15.76 13.74 -5.12
N VAL A 89 -15.80 12.39 -5.23
CA VAL A 89 -15.78 11.49 -4.07
C VAL A 89 -14.49 11.68 -3.27
N VAL A 90 -13.32 11.60 -3.89
CA VAL A 90 -12.03 11.80 -3.21
C VAL A 90 -11.95 13.18 -2.54
N GLN A 91 -12.44 14.22 -3.20
CA GLN A 91 -12.53 15.56 -2.60
C GLN A 91 -13.45 15.59 -1.37
N SER A 92 -14.57 14.87 -1.39
CA SER A 92 -15.48 14.80 -0.25
C SER A 92 -14.86 14.03 0.94
N LEU A 93 -14.08 12.98 0.68
CA LEU A 93 -13.33 12.26 1.70
C LEU A 93 -12.27 13.18 2.35
N SER A 94 -11.54 13.90 1.53
CA SER A 94 -10.55 14.90 2.00
C SER A 94 -11.20 16.01 2.82
N ALA A 95 -12.37 16.50 2.43
CA ALA A 95 -13.12 17.50 3.17
C ALA A 95 -13.64 16.94 4.52
N PHE A 96 -14.17 15.73 4.52
CA PHE A 96 -14.64 15.04 5.72
C PHE A 96 -13.50 14.87 6.75
N ARG A 97 -12.33 14.45 6.28
CA ARG A 97 -11.13 14.32 7.11
C ARG A 97 -10.71 15.67 7.71
N ARG A 98 -10.63 16.72 6.89
CA ARG A 98 -10.26 18.06 7.37
C ARG A 98 -11.22 18.59 8.43
N GLY A 99 -12.52 18.50 8.19
CA GLY A 99 -13.52 18.95 9.17
C GLY A 99 -13.45 18.23 10.51
N ARG A 100 -13.09 16.94 10.52
CA ARG A 100 -12.87 16.19 11.78
C ARG A 100 -11.61 16.63 12.51
N ARG A 101 -10.57 16.99 11.76
CA ARG A 101 -9.32 17.46 12.31
C ARG A 101 -9.48 18.85 12.95
N GLU A 102 -10.17 19.76 12.28
CA GLU A 102 -10.47 21.10 12.80
C GLU A 102 -11.33 21.02 14.08
N ALA A 103 -12.22 20.06 14.19
CA ALA A 103 -13.04 19.85 15.38
C ALA A 103 -12.28 19.29 16.59
N GLY A 104 -11.09 18.71 16.37
CA GLY A 104 -10.24 18.11 17.43
C GLY A 104 -8.91 18.83 17.67
N ASP A 105 -8.56 19.80 16.85
CA ASP A 105 -7.27 20.50 16.87
C ASP A 105 -7.41 21.79 17.68
N ASN A 106 -6.77 21.84 18.85
CA ASN A 106 -6.76 23.02 19.74
C ASN A 106 -5.83 24.14 19.24
N GLY A 107 -5.54 24.22 17.94
CA GLY A 107 -4.97 25.42 17.33
C GLY A 107 -3.50 25.74 17.61
N GLU A 108 -2.70 24.77 18.02
CA GLU A 108 -1.28 24.99 18.34
C GLU A 108 -0.32 24.72 17.16
N GLY A 109 -0.64 25.23 15.98
CA GLY A 109 0.29 25.35 14.84
C GLY A 109 0.89 24.04 14.30
N ILE A 110 2.00 24.13 13.56
CA ILE A 110 2.69 23.02 12.91
C ILE A 110 3.18 21.95 13.91
N GLN A 111 3.42 22.30 15.14
CA GLN A 111 3.91 21.39 16.19
C GLN A 111 2.82 20.41 16.67
N SER A 112 1.54 20.71 16.47
CA SER A 112 0.42 19.82 16.78
C SER A 112 0.10 18.82 15.66
N LEU A 113 0.82 18.90 14.53
CA LEU A 113 0.66 18.00 13.40
C LEU A 113 1.17 16.60 13.76
N ASP A 114 0.27 15.71 14.12
CA ASP A 114 0.58 14.29 14.14
C ASP A 114 0.80 13.78 12.70
N ILE A 115 2.06 13.91 12.24
CA ILE A 115 2.50 13.50 10.89
C ILE A 115 2.23 12.01 10.66
N SER A 116 2.31 11.20 11.73
CA SER A 116 2.03 9.75 11.64
C SER A 116 0.57 9.52 11.28
N ASN A 117 -0.33 10.19 11.96
CA ASN A 117 -1.76 10.12 11.69
C ASN A 117 -2.11 10.67 10.29
N LEU A 118 -1.51 11.78 9.89
CA LEU A 118 -1.72 12.36 8.56
C LEU A 118 -1.34 11.38 7.45
N LYS A 119 -0.22 10.69 7.58
CA LYS A 119 0.27 9.72 6.61
C LYS A 119 -0.77 8.61 6.35
N TYR A 120 -1.31 8.02 7.41
CA TYR A 120 -2.27 6.92 7.28
C TYR A 120 -3.60 7.35 6.68
N VAL A 121 -4.09 8.50 7.06
CA VAL A 121 -5.42 8.98 6.65
C VAL A 121 -5.44 9.45 5.20
N VAL A 122 -4.39 10.13 4.72
CA VAL A 122 -4.27 10.51 3.28
C VAL A 122 -4.19 9.26 2.40
N GLN A 123 -3.53 8.21 2.88
CA GLN A 123 -3.43 6.96 2.13
C GLN A 123 -4.78 6.22 2.04
N ALA A 124 -5.66 6.35 3.03
CA ALA A 124 -7.01 5.75 3.00
C ALA A 124 -7.86 6.31 1.84
N GLU A 125 -7.75 7.61 1.56
CA GLU A 125 -8.41 8.23 0.40
C GLU A 125 -7.90 7.62 -0.91
N GLY A 126 -6.59 7.37 -1.02
CA GLY A 126 -5.96 6.75 -2.18
C GLY A 126 -6.45 5.31 -2.44
N ALA A 127 -6.74 4.53 -1.39
CA ALA A 127 -7.30 3.19 -1.55
C ALA A 127 -8.71 3.21 -2.15
N VAL A 128 -9.54 4.18 -1.74
CA VAL A 128 -10.87 4.36 -2.33
C VAL A 128 -10.75 4.86 -3.77
N GLU A 129 -9.84 5.80 -4.06
CA GLU A 129 -9.57 6.28 -5.41
C GLU A 129 -9.15 5.15 -6.34
N MET A 130 -8.22 4.27 -5.92
CA MET A 130 -7.82 3.10 -6.70
C MET A 130 -9.01 2.19 -7.02
N ALA A 131 -9.85 1.89 -6.03
CA ALA A 131 -11.01 1.03 -6.25
C ALA A 131 -12.04 1.64 -7.22
N MET A 132 -12.25 2.97 -7.16
CA MET A 132 -13.14 3.67 -8.10
C MET A 132 -12.55 3.74 -9.50
N LEU A 133 -11.24 3.97 -9.64
CA LEU A 133 -10.56 3.95 -10.94
C LEU A 133 -10.55 2.56 -11.57
N ASP A 134 -10.42 1.50 -10.77
CA ASP A 134 -10.54 0.12 -11.25
C ASP A 134 -11.95 -0.17 -11.79
N LEU A 135 -13.00 0.25 -11.07
CA LEU A 135 -14.39 0.17 -11.57
C LEU A 135 -14.58 0.98 -12.87
N LEU A 136 -14.08 2.19 -12.90
CA LEU A 136 -14.21 3.06 -14.07
C LEU A 136 -13.47 2.48 -15.27
N GLY A 137 -12.27 1.94 -15.07
CA GLY A 137 -11.51 1.23 -16.10
C GLY A 137 -12.28 0.03 -16.65
N LYS A 138 -12.87 -0.80 -15.78
CA LYS A 138 -13.72 -1.94 -16.18
C LYS A 138 -14.93 -1.50 -16.97
N PHE A 139 -15.62 -0.46 -16.54
CA PHE A 139 -16.75 0.12 -17.27
C PHE A 139 -16.36 0.62 -18.66
N MET A 140 -15.19 1.24 -18.80
CA MET A 140 -14.69 1.78 -20.07
C MET A 140 -13.96 0.75 -20.94
N GLY A 141 -13.68 -0.46 -20.44
CA GLY A 141 -12.86 -1.46 -21.12
C GLY A 141 -11.38 -1.06 -21.20
N LEU A 142 -10.87 -0.27 -20.25
CA LEU A 142 -9.51 0.26 -20.23
C LEU A 142 -8.78 -0.18 -18.96
N PRO A 143 -7.45 -0.40 -19.03
CA PRO A 143 -6.66 -0.58 -17.82
C PRO A 143 -6.61 0.73 -17.02
N MET A 144 -6.53 0.64 -15.68
CA MET A 144 -6.51 1.81 -14.82
C MET A 144 -5.39 2.81 -15.18
N CYS A 145 -4.23 2.33 -15.63
CA CYS A 145 -3.13 3.20 -16.06
C CYS A 145 -3.48 4.09 -17.25
N ALA A 146 -4.44 3.70 -18.09
CA ALA A 146 -4.92 4.53 -19.21
C ALA A 146 -5.77 5.71 -18.74
N LEU A 147 -6.27 5.69 -17.50
CA LEU A 147 -7.07 6.75 -16.88
C LEU A 147 -6.21 7.76 -16.11
N LEU A 148 -4.93 7.49 -15.94
CA LEU A 148 -4.03 8.31 -15.15
C LEU A 148 -3.13 9.18 -16.05
N ALA A 149 -2.93 10.44 -15.66
CA ALA A 149 -2.04 11.40 -16.30
C ALA A 149 -2.14 11.37 -17.85
N ASN A 150 -1.04 11.05 -18.51
CA ASN A 150 -0.96 10.98 -19.98
C ASN A 150 -1.34 9.59 -20.54
N GLY A 151 -1.98 8.74 -19.73
CA GLY A 151 -2.29 7.37 -20.11
C GLY A 151 -1.10 6.44 -20.02
N GLN A 152 -1.28 5.23 -20.58
CA GLN A 152 -0.23 4.22 -20.57
C GLN A 152 0.97 4.63 -21.42
N GLN A 153 2.13 4.84 -20.77
CA GLN A 153 3.36 5.29 -21.43
C GLN A 153 4.29 4.12 -21.81
N ARG A 154 4.09 2.95 -21.21
CA ARG A 154 4.90 1.75 -21.43
C ARG A 154 4.10 0.50 -21.10
N ASP A 155 4.45 -0.60 -21.71
CA ASP A 155 3.85 -1.92 -21.48
C ASP A 155 4.62 -2.76 -20.44
N ARG A 156 5.85 -2.35 -20.11
CA ARG A 156 6.71 -3.02 -19.13
C ARG A 156 7.32 -2.02 -18.18
N VAL A 157 7.41 -2.40 -16.91
CA VAL A 157 8.07 -1.64 -15.85
C VAL A 157 9.12 -2.53 -15.20
N ARG A 158 10.34 -1.99 -15.02
CA ARG A 158 11.36 -2.67 -14.25
C ARG A 158 11.03 -2.59 -12.77
N PHE A 159 11.19 -3.70 -12.08
CA PHE A 159 11.12 -3.75 -10.63
C PHE A 159 12.51 -3.67 -10.03
N LEU A 160 12.61 -2.98 -8.93
CA LEU A 160 13.78 -2.87 -8.10
C LEU A 160 13.75 -3.99 -7.06
N GLY A 161 14.86 -4.72 -6.90
CA GLY A 161 15.06 -5.67 -5.82
C GLY A 161 15.26 -4.93 -4.50
N TYR A 162 14.54 -5.32 -3.46
CA TYR A 162 14.64 -4.67 -2.16
C TYR A 162 15.44 -5.54 -1.20
N LEU A 163 16.55 -5.00 -0.72
CA LEU A 163 17.46 -5.67 0.20
C LEU A 163 17.22 -5.21 1.63
N PHE A 164 17.36 -6.13 2.56
CA PHE A 164 17.17 -5.87 3.98
C PHE A 164 18.30 -6.51 4.79
N TYR A 165 18.69 -5.85 5.85
CA TYR A 165 19.40 -6.50 6.93
C TYR A 165 18.43 -7.45 7.65
N VAL A 166 18.84 -8.67 7.86
CA VAL A 166 18.04 -9.74 8.50
C VAL A 166 18.75 -10.19 9.75
N SER A 167 18.05 -10.23 10.88
CA SER A 167 18.58 -10.77 12.13
C SER A 167 18.23 -12.26 12.27
N ASP A 168 18.92 -12.94 13.18
CA ASP A 168 18.66 -14.33 13.49
C ASP A 168 17.25 -14.51 14.07
N CYS A 169 16.39 -15.22 13.34
CA CYS A 169 15.01 -15.50 13.73
C CYS A 169 14.91 -16.22 15.08
N ALA A 170 15.87 -17.09 15.40
CA ALA A 170 15.88 -17.85 16.66
C ALA A 170 16.07 -16.96 17.89
N ARG A 171 16.68 -15.78 17.73
CA ARG A 171 16.96 -14.86 18.82
C ARG A 171 15.88 -13.81 19.04
N ALA A 172 15.07 -13.54 18.01
CA ALA A 172 14.25 -12.33 18.01
C ALA A 172 12.92 -12.48 18.77
N ARG A 173 12.09 -13.41 18.41
CA ARG A 173 10.75 -13.59 18.97
C ARG A 173 10.34 -15.06 18.88
N PRO A 174 10.71 -15.91 19.87
CA PRO A 174 10.37 -17.32 19.86
C PRO A 174 8.86 -17.60 20.00
N ASP A 175 8.08 -16.60 20.41
CA ASP A 175 6.63 -16.65 20.51
C ASP A 175 5.90 -16.42 19.19
N LEU A 176 6.60 -15.99 18.13
CA LEU A 176 5.99 -15.76 16.83
C LEU A 176 6.11 -17.00 15.92
N PRO A 177 5.09 -17.31 15.13
CA PRO A 177 5.03 -18.50 14.29
C PRO A 177 5.86 -18.33 13.00
N TYR A 178 7.18 -18.17 13.14
CA TYR A 178 8.08 -18.21 11.99
C TYR A 178 8.14 -19.62 11.42
N ARG A 179 8.17 -19.72 10.09
CA ARG A 179 8.43 -20.97 9.40
C ARG A 179 9.93 -21.11 9.22
N ASP A 180 10.44 -22.26 9.59
CA ASP A 180 11.79 -22.62 9.22
C ASP A 180 11.78 -23.12 7.77
N GLU A 181 12.47 -22.41 6.89
CA GLU A 181 12.65 -22.74 5.48
C GLU A 181 14.13 -23.02 5.16
N GLY A 182 14.95 -23.24 6.21
CA GLY A 182 16.38 -23.47 6.08
C GLY A 182 16.74 -24.70 5.24
N ASP A 183 15.89 -25.73 5.23
CA ASP A 183 16.04 -26.95 4.43
C ASP A 183 15.43 -26.84 3.01
N SER A 184 14.96 -25.67 2.60
CA SER A 184 14.37 -25.48 1.27
C SER A 184 15.41 -25.75 0.17
N ASP A 185 15.00 -26.42 -0.91
CA ASP A 185 15.82 -26.56 -2.13
C ASP A 185 16.05 -25.22 -2.84
N ASP A 186 15.22 -24.22 -2.59
CA ASP A 186 15.36 -22.89 -3.16
C ASP A 186 16.34 -22.03 -2.34
N PRO A 187 17.47 -21.57 -2.94
CA PRO A 187 18.47 -20.77 -2.25
C PRO A 187 17.90 -19.51 -1.59
N TRP A 188 16.90 -18.88 -2.20
CA TRP A 188 16.27 -17.68 -1.66
C TRP A 188 15.56 -17.96 -0.33
N PHE A 189 14.82 -19.06 -0.24
CA PHE A 189 14.12 -19.40 1.00
C PHE A 189 15.07 -19.83 2.11
N ARG A 190 16.19 -20.48 1.78
CA ARG A 190 17.26 -20.74 2.77
C ARG A 190 17.86 -19.46 3.29
N LEU A 191 18.22 -18.54 2.37
CA LEU A 191 18.88 -17.30 2.70
C LEU A 191 18.02 -16.40 3.59
N ARG A 192 16.69 -16.40 3.41
CA ARG A 192 15.74 -15.60 4.21
C ARG A 192 15.76 -15.92 5.70
N ASN A 193 16.20 -17.10 6.09
CA ASN A 193 16.29 -17.55 7.48
C ASN A 193 17.70 -17.40 8.07
N THR A 194 18.64 -16.87 7.29
CA THR A 194 20.02 -16.66 7.70
C THR A 194 20.23 -15.22 8.15
N GLU A 195 21.08 -15.02 9.15
CA GLU A 195 21.49 -13.69 9.58
C GLU A 195 22.28 -12.98 8.45
N MET A 196 21.87 -11.76 8.11
CA MET A 196 22.45 -10.96 7.05
C MET A 196 22.71 -9.54 7.57
N LEU A 197 23.84 -9.37 8.28
CA LEU A 197 24.25 -8.11 8.90
C LEU A 197 25.61 -7.62 8.41
N THR A 198 26.21 -8.27 7.39
CA THR A 198 27.49 -7.86 6.81
C THR A 198 27.34 -7.46 5.34
N PRO A 199 28.26 -6.67 4.79
CA PRO A 199 28.27 -6.31 3.37
C PRO A 199 28.22 -7.53 2.45
N GLU A 200 29.00 -8.57 2.77
CA GLU A 200 29.07 -9.81 1.98
C GLU A 200 27.71 -10.54 1.96
N ALA A 201 27.03 -10.58 3.10
CA ALA A 201 25.68 -11.20 3.19
C ALA A 201 24.64 -10.41 2.39
N ILE A 202 24.75 -9.09 2.33
CA ILE A 202 23.89 -8.24 1.49
C ILE A 202 24.16 -8.46 0.01
N VAL A 203 25.42 -8.65 -0.38
CA VAL A 203 25.79 -9.00 -1.77
C VAL A 203 25.21 -10.37 -2.14
N GLU A 204 25.36 -11.38 -1.27
CA GLU A 204 24.78 -12.72 -1.48
C GLU A 204 23.24 -12.65 -1.65
N GLN A 205 22.56 -11.80 -0.84
CA GLN A 205 21.13 -11.56 -0.98
C GLN A 205 20.79 -10.99 -2.36
N ALA A 206 21.56 -10.01 -2.84
CA ALA A 206 21.38 -9.39 -4.15
C ALA A 206 21.60 -10.39 -5.30
N GLU A 207 22.66 -11.18 -5.23
CA GLU A 207 22.98 -12.21 -6.23
C GLU A 207 21.87 -13.28 -6.31
N THR A 208 21.41 -13.73 -5.15
CA THR A 208 20.31 -14.72 -5.06
C THR A 208 19.00 -14.16 -5.63
N LEU A 209 18.67 -12.90 -5.34
CA LEU A 209 17.50 -12.23 -5.92
C LEU A 209 17.65 -12.00 -7.42
N GLN A 210 18.85 -11.67 -7.90
CA GLN A 210 19.14 -11.55 -9.32
C GLN A 210 18.96 -12.89 -10.03
N ALA A 211 19.50 -13.96 -9.47
CA ALA A 211 19.40 -15.30 -10.06
C ALA A 211 17.94 -15.79 -10.12
N LYS A 212 17.17 -15.55 -9.06
CA LYS A 212 15.79 -16.03 -8.95
C LYS A 212 14.78 -15.19 -9.76
N TYR A 213 14.85 -13.87 -9.67
CA TYR A 213 13.83 -12.95 -10.19
C TYR A 213 14.31 -12.07 -11.33
N GLY A 214 15.62 -12.06 -11.63
CA GLY A 214 16.20 -11.25 -12.70
C GLY A 214 16.31 -9.76 -12.36
N PHE A 215 16.28 -9.38 -11.09
CA PHE A 215 16.50 -7.99 -10.68
C PHE A 215 17.89 -7.53 -11.12
N ARG A 216 18.00 -6.26 -11.53
CA ARG A 216 19.26 -5.62 -11.94
C ARG A 216 19.57 -4.38 -11.14
N ASP A 217 18.56 -3.79 -10.55
CA ASP A 217 18.64 -2.60 -9.71
C ASP A 217 18.19 -3.00 -8.31
N PHE A 218 18.90 -2.53 -7.29
CA PHE A 218 18.65 -2.88 -5.90
C PHE A 218 18.53 -1.63 -5.04
N LYS A 219 17.79 -1.74 -3.94
CA LYS A 219 17.71 -0.75 -2.88
C LYS A 219 17.90 -1.43 -1.53
N LEU A 220 18.99 -1.10 -0.85
CA LEU A 220 19.18 -1.49 0.55
C LEU A 220 18.38 -0.55 1.47
N LYS A 221 17.68 -1.12 2.42
CA LYS A 221 17.02 -0.37 3.49
C LYS A 221 17.97 -0.23 4.68
N GLY A 222 18.64 0.92 4.74
CA GLY A 222 19.58 1.27 5.78
C GLY A 222 18.93 1.77 7.09
N GLY A 223 19.76 2.24 8.00
CA GLY A 223 19.39 2.71 9.35
C GLY A 223 19.38 1.60 10.40
N VAL A 224 20.09 0.50 10.12
CA VAL A 224 20.21 -0.70 10.98
C VAL A 224 21.55 -0.76 11.69
N LEU A 225 22.63 -0.56 10.94
CA LEU A 225 24.00 -0.57 11.45
C LEU A 225 24.48 0.85 11.82
N PRO A 226 25.58 0.98 12.58
CA PRO A 226 26.27 2.26 12.72
C PRO A 226 26.63 2.85 11.36
N CYS A 227 26.53 4.17 11.22
CA CYS A 227 26.67 4.86 9.94
C CYS A 227 27.96 4.51 9.16
N GLY A 228 29.08 4.33 9.88
CA GLY A 228 30.36 3.93 9.26
C GLY A 228 30.28 2.54 8.60
N GLU A 229 29.67 1.59 9.25
CA GLU A 229 29.52 0.21 8.77
C GLU A 229 28.52 0.12 7.61
N GLU A 230 27.44 0.91 7.65
CA GLU A 230 26.48 0.96 6.53
C GLU A 230 27.04 1.61 5.27
N MET A 231 28.02 2.50 5.41
CA MET A 231 28.68 3.14 4.26
C MET A 231 29.67 2.21 3.54
N GLU A 232 30.08 1.13 4.20
CA GLU A 232 30.96 0.10 3.63
C GLU A 232 30.14 -1.02 2.93
N ALA A 233 28.87 -1.17 3.28
CA ALA A 233 27.97 -2.14 2.66
C ALA A 233 27.40 -1.62 1.32
#